data_9d3081ee3fb8a7104d5f5da23d759264
#
_entry.id   9d3081ee3fb8a7104d5f5da23d759264
#
_cell.length_a   1.000
_cell.length_b   1.000
_cell.length_c   1.000
_cell.angle_alpha   90.00
_cell.angle_beta   90.00
_cell.angle_gamma   90.00
#
_symmetry.space_group_name_H-M   'P 1'
#
loop_
_entity.id
_entity.type
_entity.pdbx_description
1 polymer ?
#
loop_
_entity_poly.entity_id
_entity_poly.type
_entity_poly.pdbx_seq_one_letter_code
_entity_poly.pdbx_strand_id
1 'polypeptide(L)'
;MKRLKTLTAIAVMTLGTGLAQAQDKPAELKIGISTFLSGAASVFGVPAKAAAELLIEEMNAKGGIGGVKVTATYIDEGIGGDKLLSEYRRLVQEQGVRTMLSAISSGNCNIVAPVAEDLKVLNVMWDCGTEKVLEDKRYKYVVRTQANATTEMVATVLYLLKTKPNFSTIAVVNQDYAWGRDSWEIFINTLKALKPDVKVVAEMFPKLGASDFSTEISRLQALRPDVVLSTSWGGDLDTFVRQGAQRGLFTQGATMVLPLAESSLERLGATMPEGVIVGGRGDHYFLHPETKDEPAHKDFVTKFRAKTGAYPIYPTYHMAQALVGLKTGYESAIKANAGKWPSTEQVAEAMRKMEFRAYGRTVSMREDGQGLEAQLLGTTKRVPQYPFAVMDKMMLIPAALVTTPVGQKSTAWVKTIKAEVLNSDTLKMYDFK
;
A
#
# COMPACT_ATOMS: atom_id res chain seq x y z
N MET A 1 37.98 33.06 70.60
CA MET A 1 37.98 33.40 69.18
C MET A 1 38.15 32.10 68.39
N LYS A 2 37.05 31.51 67.90
CA LYS A 2 37.08 30.29 67.07
C LYS A 2 36.72 30.69 65.64
N ARG A 3 37.64 30.49 64.69
CA ARG A 3 37.46 30.76 63.28
C ARG A 3 36.72 29.58 62.65
N LEU A 4 35.56 29.82 62.13
CA LEU A 4 34.78 28.89 61.33
C LEU A 4 35.31 28.87 59.91
N LYS A 5 35.71 27.71 59.37
CA LYS A 5 36.12 27.54 57.98
C LYS A 5 34.89 26.99 57.19
N THR A 6 34.42 27.82 56.31
CA THR A 6 33.33 27.43 55.35
C THR A 6 33.93 26.64 54.16
N LEU A 7 33.57 25.38 54.02
CA LEU A 7 33.88 24.58 52.81
C LEU A 7 32.78 24.79 51.79
N THR A 8 33.11 25.38 50.66
CA THR A 8 32.23 25.49 49.52
C THR A 8 32.40 24.22 48.66
N ALA A 9 31.38 23.38 48.63
CA ALA A 9 31.33 22.21 47.74
C ALA A 9 30.88 22.66 46.34
N ILE A 10 31.76 22.55 45.35
CA ILE A 10 31.44 22.74 43.94
C ILE A 10 30.88 21.44 43.41
N ALA A 11 29.59 21.42 43.15
CA ALA A 11 28.93 20.33 42.44
C ALA A 11 29.23 20.43 40.93
N VAL A 12 30.09 19.57 40.41
CA VAL A 12 30.32 19.40 38.97
C VAL A 12 29.17 18.60 38.41
N MET A 13 28.22 19.27 37.76
CA MET A 13 27.21 18.61 36.90
C MET A 13 27.90 18.10 35.63
N THR A 14 28.20 16.82 35.57
CA THR A 14 28.55 16.15 34.33
C THR A 14 27.29 16.01 33.47
N LEU A 15 27.12 16.87 32.48
CA LEU A 15 26.21 16.68 31.38
C LEU A 15 26.64 15.42 30.60
N GLY A 16 26.03 14.30 30.90
CA GLY A 16 26.14 13.09 30.10
C GLY A 16 25.53 13.32 28.73
N THR A 17 26.33 13.82 27.78
CA THR A 17 25.98 13.69 26.35
C THR A 17 26.01 12.22 26.01
N GLY A 18 24.83 11.61 25.93
CA GLY A 18 24.68 10.26 25.38
C GLY A 18 25.20 10.27 23.94
N LEU A 19 26.46 9.93 23.76
CA LEU A 19 27.03 9.64 22.46
C LEU A 19 26.27 8.43 21.91
N ALA A 20 25.38 8.67 20.97
CA ALA A 20 24.81 7.58 20.17
C ALA A 20 26.00 6.82 19.55
N GLN A 21 26.26 5.62 20.03
CA GLN A 21 27.35 4.79 19.56
C GLN A 21 27.07 4.47 18.09
N ALA A 22 27.93 4.97 17.19
CA ALA A 22 27.88 4.60 15.79
C ALA A 22 28.04 3.09 15.70
N GLN A 23 27.09 2.40 15.08
CA GLN A 23 27.22 0.97 14.83
C GLN A 23 28.32 0.74 13.80
N ASP A 24 29.11 -0.32 14.00
CA ASP A 24 30.06 -0.75 12.97
C ASP A 24 29.28 -1.13 11.70
N LYS A 25 29.86 -0.77 10.56
CA LYS A 25 29.27 -1.10 9.25
C LYS A 25 29.19 -2.63 9.11
N PRO A 26 27.97 -3.21 8.94
CA PRO A 26 27.84 -4.66 8.85
C PRO A 26 28.41 -5.19 7.53
N ALA A 27 28.82 -6.47 7.52
CA ALA A 27 29.24 -7.13 6.29
C ALA A 27 28.10 -7.28 5.27
N GLU A 28 26.86 -7.44 5.77
CA GLU A 28 25.64 -7.47 4.98
C GLU A 28 24.47 -6.84 5.73
N LEU A 29 23.53 -6.25 5.01
CA LEU A 29 22.24 -5.79 5.52
C LEU A 29 21.21 -6.91 5.30
N LYS A 30 20.91 -7.64 6.37
CA LYS A 30 19.87 -8.67 6.36
C LYS A 30 18.49 -8.03 6.52
N ILE A 31 17.61 -8.26 5.55
CA ILE A 31 16.21 -7.86 5.60
C ILE A 31 15.30 -9.07 5.61
N GLY A 32 14.18 -8.98 6.35
CA GLY A 32 13.10 -9.95 6.28
C GLY A 32 11.96 -9.39 5.43
N ILE A 33 11.34 -10.21 4.61
CA ILE A 33 10.19 -9.82 3.78
C ILE A 33 9.05 -10.80 4.04
N SER A 34 7.92 -10.32 4.59
CA SER A 34 6.72 -11.13 4.63
C SER A 34 5.81 -10.84 3.45
N THR A 35 5.30 -11.90 2.83
CA THR A 35 4.41 -11.84 1.66
C THR A 35 3.68 -13.17 1.51
N PHE A 36 2.53 -13.20 0.83
CA PHE A 36 1.84 -14.47 0.57
C PHE A 36 2.54 -15.30 -0.49
N LEU A 37 3.09 -16.44 -0.11
CA LEU A 37 3.71 -17.40 -1.02
C LEU A 37 2.82 -18.61 -1.28
N SER A 38 1.74 -18.77 -0.52
CA SER A 38 0.75 -19.85 -0.65
C SER A 38 -0.69 -19.31 -0.59
N GLY A 39 -1.66 -20.16 -0.98
CA GLY A 39 -3.08 -19.83 -0.97
C GLY A 39 -3.50 -18.86 -2.07
N ALA A 40 -4.77 -18.41 -2.04
CA ALA A 40 -5.37 -17.54 -3.06
C ALA A 40 -4.69 -16.16 -3.17
N ALA A 41 -4.07 -15.69 -2.12
CA ALA A 41 -3.35 -14.42 -2.08
C ALA A 41 -1.93 -14.48 -2.69
N SER A 42 -1.42 -15.69 -3.01
CA SER A 42 -0.09 -15.86 -3.63
C SER A 42 0.03 -15.17 -4.99
N VAL A 43 -1.09 -14.94 -5.68
CA VAL A 43 -1.13 -14.17 -6.95
C VAL A 43 -0.67 -12.71 -6.77
N PHE A 44 -0.54 -12.23 -5.54
CA PHE A 44 0.04 -10.95 -5.16
C PHE A 44 1.46 -11.12 -4.63
N GLY A 45 1.63 -12.05 -3.72
CA GLY A 45 2.87 -12.22 -2.99
C GLY A 45 4.01 -12.76 -3.83
N VAL A 46 3.74 -13.68 -4.76
CA VAL A 46 4.76 -14.24 -5.65
C VAL A 46 5.31 -13.19 -6.62
N PRO A 47 4.48 -12.38 -7.32
CA PRO A 47 4.99 -11.26 -8.11
C PRO A 47 5.77 -10.21 -7.29
N ALA A 48 5.32 -9.88 -6.08
CA ALA A 48 6.02 -8.95 -5.20
C ALA A 48 7.40 -9.51 -4.78
N LYS A 49 7.50 -10.83 -4.48
CA LYS A 49 8.79 -11.49 -4.23
C LYS A 49 9.70 -11.40 -5.45
N ALA A 50 9.19 -11.65 -6.65
CA ALA A 50 9.97 -11.55 -7.89
C ALA A 50 10.51 -10.13 -8.12
N ALA A 51 9.71 -9.09 -7.81
CA ALA A 51 10.15 -7.70 -7.84
C ALA A 51 11.23 -7.42 -6.79
N ALA A 52 11.08 -7.94 -5.56
CA ALA A 52 12.08 -7.79 -4.52
C ALA A 52 13.43 -8.41 -4.92
N GLU A 53 13.41 -9.63 -5.45
CA GLU A 53 14.62 -10.31 -5.94
C GLU A 53 15.31 -9.51 -7.03
N LEU A 54 14.56 -9.08 -8.06
CA LEU A 54 15.07 -8.27 -9.16
C LEU A 54 15.76 -6.99 -8.66
N LEU A 55 15.10 -6.26 -7.78
CA LEU A 55 15.59 -4.98 -7.29
C LEU A 55 16.76 -5.11 -6.32
N ILE A 56 16.77 -6.16 -5.49
CA ILE A 56 17.91 -6.46 -4.60
C ILE A 56 19.13 -6.86 -5.42
N GLU A 57 18.96 -7.67 -6.47
CA GLU A 57 20.05 -8.01 -7.41
C GLU A 57 20.63 -6.76 -8.07
N GLU A 58 19.78 -5.86 -8.60
CA GLU A 58 20.24 -4.60 -9.19
C GLU A 58 20.90 -3.66 -8.17
N MET A 59 20.35 -3.58 -6.97
CA MET A 59 20.89 -2.78 -5.88
C MET A 59 22.29 -3.27 -5.50
N ASN A 60 22.46 -4.57 -5.38
CA ASN A 60 23.74 -5.19 -5.07
C ASN A 60 24.78 -5.04 -6.20
N ALA A 61 24.35 -5.14 -7.45
CA ALA A 61 25.20 -4.87 -8.60
C ALA A 61 25.76 -3.43 -8.64
N LYS A 62 25.01 -2.49 -8.02
CA LYS A 62 25.41 -1.08 -7.89
C LYS A 62 26.12 -0.78 -6.55
N GLY A 63 26.56 -1.80 -5.82
CA GLY A 63 27.29 -1.65 -4.54
C GLY A 63 26.42 -1.71 -3.28
N GLY A 64 25.16 -2.11 -3.38
CA GLY A 64 24.25 -2.26 -2.24
C GLY A 64 23.74 -0.94 -1.68
N ILE A 65 23.45 -0.92 -0.39
CA ILE A 65 23.01 0.27 0.35
C ILE A 65 24.20 0.78 1.17
N GLY A 66 24.65 2.01 0.90
CA GLY A 66 25.83 2.58 1.57
C GLY A 66 27.08 1.72 1.45
N GLY A 67 27.25 0.95 0.37
CA GLY A 67 28.35 0.02 0.16
C GLY A 67 28.21 -1.28 0.96
N VAL A 68 27.00 -1.65 1.38
CA VAL A 68 26.69 -2.91 2.08
C VAL A 68 25.73 -3.73 1.23
N LYS A 69 26.08 -5.01 1.01
CA LYS A 69 25.23 -5.96 0.28
C LYS A 69 23.92 -6.18 1.05
N VAL A 70 22.80 -6.21 0.34
CA VAL A 70 21.48 -6.54 0.90
C VAL A 70 21.16 -8.01 0.66
N THR A 71 20.71 -8.71 1.70
CA THR A 71 20.22 -10.09 1.62
C THR A 71 18.82 -10.18 2.19
N ALA A 72 17.93 -10.94 1.52
CA ALA A 72 16.54 -11.06 1.93
C ALA A 72 16.17 -12.48 2.35
N THR A 73 15.45 -12.62 3.46
CA THR A 73 14.78 -13.85 3.88
C THR A 73 13.28 -13.63 3.83
N TYR A 74 12.55 -14.61 3.28
CA TYR A 74 11.10 -14.49 3.07
C TYR A 74 10.30 -15.28 4.09
N ILE A 75 9.16 -14.72 4.53
CA ILE A 75 8.15 -15.39 5.35
C ILE A 75 6.86 -15.46 4.54
N ASP A 76 6.23 -16.63 4.50
CA ASP A 76 4.91 -16.79 3.89
C ASP A 76 3.81 -16.30 4.85
N GLU A 77 3.08 -15.27 4.46
CA GLU A 77 1.93 -14.77 5.24
C GLU A 77 0.75 -15.76 5.27
N GLY A 78 0.71 -16.72 4.35
CA GLY A 78 -0.33 -17.75 4.28
C GLY A 78 -0.31 -18.76 5.42
N ILE A 79 0.76 -18.78 6.22
CA ILE A 79 0.90 -19.71 7.35
C ILE A 79 0.04 -19.36 8.58
N GLY A 80 -0.61 -18.18 8.58
CA GLY A 80 -1.43 -17.66 9.66
C GLY A 80 -0.68 -16.80 10.67
N GLY A 81 -1.43 -15.92 11.37
CA GLY A 81 -0.87 -14.84 12.17
C GLY A 81 0.12 -15.26 13.25
N ASP A 82 -0.20 -16.29 14.05
CA ASP A 82 0.67 -16.74 15.14
C ASP A 82 2.02 -17.29 14.63
N LYS A 83 2.00 -18.05 13.54
CA LYS A 83 3.20 -18.56 12.91
C LYS A 83 4.00 -17.44 12.25
N LEU A 84 3.31 -16.49 11.60
CA LEU A 84 3.94 -15.29 11.04
C LEU A 84 4.71 -14.52 12.13
N LEU A 85 4.11 -14.28 13.30
CA LEU A 85 4.77 -13.60 14.40
C LEU A 85 5.96 -14.39 14.96
N SER A 86 5.84 -15.72 15.04
CA SER A 86 6.94 -16.59 15.49
C SER A 86 8.14 -16.49 14.55
N GLU A 87 7.91 -16.60 13.23
CA GLU A 87 8.95 -16.46 12.21
C GLU A 87 9.53 -15.04 12.17
N TYR A 88 8.69 -14.02 12.32
CA TYR A 88 9.13 -12.63 12.41
C TYR A 88 10.13 -12.42 13.57
N ARG A 89 9.77 -12.93 14.79
CA ARG A 89 10.65 -12.86 15.96
C ARG A 89 11.94 -13.66 15.75
N ARG A 90 11.86 -14.84 15.17
CA ARG A 90 13.02 -15.68 14.86
C ARG A 90 14.01 -14.96 13.93
N LEU A 91 13.54 -14.33 12.85
CA LEU A 91 14.41 -13.58 11.94
C LEU A 91 15.14 -12.44 12.66
N VAL A 92 14.44 -11.70 13.50
CA VAL A 92 15.02 -10.54 14.19
C VAL A 92 15.98 -10.96 15.32
N GLN A 93 15.56 -11.91 16.17
CA GLN A 93 16.29 -12.27 17.39
C GLN A 93 17.43 -13.27 17.14
N GLU A 94 17.25 -14.23 16.21
CA GLU A 94 18.20 -15.31 15.99
C GLU A 94 19.04 -15.13 14.72
N GLN A 95 18.47 -14.52 13.65
CA GLN A 95 19.19 -14.36 12.38
C GLN A 95 19.80 -12.96 12.17
N GLY A 96 19.54 -12.04 13.11
CA GLY A 96 20.12 -10.69 13.07
C GLY A 96 19.54 -9.80 11.98
N VAL A 97 18.30 -10.05 11.55
CA VAL A 97 17.55 -9.16 10.65
C VAL A 97 17.32 -7.81 11.35
N ARG A 98 17.66 -6.72 10.67
CA ARG A 98 17.58 -5.35 11.22
C ARG A 98 16.44 -4.53 10.60
N THR A 99 15.88 -4.99 9.50
CA THR A 99 14.77 -4.35 8.80
C THR A 99 13.80 -5.41 8.28
N MET A 100 12.53 -5.18 8.51
CA MET A 100 11.45 -6.00 7.96
C MET A 100 10.65 -5.19 6.95
N LEU A 101 10.36 -5.76 5.80
CA LEU A 101 9.32 -5.30 4.89
C LEU A 101 8.10 -6.21 5.10
N SER A 102 7.03 -5.71 5.65
CA SER A 102 5.86 -6.51 6.01
C SER A 102 4.61 -5.69 5.71
N ALA A 103 3.62 -6.19 5.43
CA ALA A 103 2.75 -7.27 5.20
C ALA A 103 1.80 -6.86 4.06
N ILE A 104 1.03 -7.78 3.49
CA ILE A 104 -0.07 -7.48 2.55
C ILE A 104 -1.38 -7.31 3.34
N SER A 105 -1.73 -8.32 4.15
CA SER A 105 -2.98 -8.33 4.88
C SER A 105 -3.03 -7.27 5.98
N SER A 106 -4.10 -6.47 5.99
CA SER A 106 -4.36 -5.49 7.05
C SER A 106 -4.46 -6.13 8.45
N GLY A 107 -4.96 -7.37 8.53
CA GLY A 107 -4.94 -8.13 9.79
C GLY A 107 -3.52 -8.42 10.28
N ASN A 108 -2.63 -8.84 9.37
CA ASN A 108 -1.22 -9.10 9.69
C ASN A 108 -0.47 -7.82 10.07
N CYS A 109 -0.76 -6.69 9.41
CA CYS A 109 -0.17 -5.40 9.78
C CYS A 109 -0.47 -5.02 11.23
N ASN A 110 -1.72 -5.20 11.65
CA ASN A 110 -2.16 -4.85 13.00
C ASN A 110 -1.45 -5.68 14.09
N ILE A 111 -1.10 -6.94 13.80
CA ILE A 111 -0.39 -7.79 14.76
C ILE A 111 1.14 -7.65 14.69
N VAL A 112 1.69 -7.31 13.52
CA VAL A 112 3.14 -7.14 13.33
C VAL A 112 3.65 -5.80 13.87
N ALA A 113 2.89 -4.71 13.71
CA ALA A 113 3.33 -3.37 14.09
C ALA A 113 3.75 -3.25 15.57
N PRO A 114 2.96 -3.72 16.57
CA PRO A 114 3.39 -3.70 17.96
C PRO A 114 4.62 -4.58 18.21
N VAL A 115 4.77 -5.71 17.53
CA VAL A 115 5.93 -6.59 17.66
C VAL A 115 7.20 -5.93 17.12
N ALA A 116 7.11 -5.22 15.99
CA ALA A 116 8.23 -4.45 15.45
C ALA A 116 8.70 -3.37 16.42
N GLU A 117 7.75 -2.68 17.06
CA GLU A 117 8.04 -1.65 18.08
C GLU A 117 8.74 -2.25 19.31
N ASP A 118 8.24 -3.37 19.83
CA ASP A 118 8.81 -4.07 20.99
C ASP A 118 10.23 -4.57 20.70
N LEU A 119 10.48 -5.08 19.50
CA LEU A 119 11.78 -5.59 19.07
C LEU A 119 12.74 -4.48 18.62
N LYS A 120 12.27 -3.23 18.51
CA LYS A 120 13.01 -2.08 17.99
C LYS A 120 13.62 -2.36 16.60
N VAL A 121 12.89 -3.07 15.76
CA VAL A 121 13.28 -3.37 14.38
C VAL A 121 12.54 -2.45 13.42
N LEU A 122 13.25 -1.86 12.46
CA LEU A 122 12.61 -1.06 11.42
C LEU A 122 11.64 -1.94 10.61
N ASN A 123 10.39 -1.54 10.57
CA ASN A 123 9.34 -2.23 9.82
C ASN A 123 8.74 -1.30 8.77
N VAL A 124 8.97 -1.61 7.51
CA VAL A 124 8.39 -0.92 6.37
C VAL A 124 7.18 -1.72 5.90
N MET A 125 5.98 -1.18 6.12
CA MET A 125 4.77 -1.76 5.56
C MET A 125 4.72 -1.45 4.07
N TRP A 126 4.67 -2.49 3.24
CA TRP A 126 4.80 -2.35 1.81
C TRP A 126 3.49 -2.49 1.02
N ASP A 127 2.42 -3.09 1.60
CA ASP A 127 1.10 -3.21 0.94
C ASP A 127 -0.10 -3.16 1.92
N CYS A 128 0.13 -2.82 3.16
CA CYS A 128 -0.88 -2.76 4.23
C CYS A 128 -1.88 -1.62 4.01
N GLY A 129 -3.16 -1.94 3.84
CA GLY A 129 -4.19 -0.96 3.49
C GLY A 129 -4.86 -0.25 4.66
N THR A 130 -5.07 -0.90 5.84
CA THR A 130 -5.81 -0.26 6.94
C THR A 130 -5.18 1.05 7.39
N GLU A 131 -6.00 2.11 7.52
CA GLU A 131 -5.55 3.40 8.05
C GLU A 131 -5.27 3.33 9.55
N LYS A 132 -5.99 2.45 10.27
CA LYS A 132 -6.01 2.38 11.73
C LYS A 132 -4.63 2.09 12.34
N VAL A 133 -3.79 1.32 11.67
CA VAL A 133 -2.47 0.91 12.18
C VAL A 133 -1.58 2.11 12.57
N LEU A 134 -1.60 3.20 11.82
CA LEU A 134 -0.81 4.41 12.10
C LEU A 134 -1.66 5.54 12.73
N GLU A 135 -2.99 5.45 12.64
CA GLU A 135 -3.89 6.43 13.27
C GLU A 135 -4.19 6.12 14.74
N ASP A 136 -4.23 4.83 15.12
CA ASP A 136 -4.57 4.41 16.48
C ASP A 136 -3.37 4.47 17.42
N LYS A 137 -2.17 4.31 16.88
CA LYS A 137 -0.94 4.33 17.65
C LYS A 137 0.22 4.95 16.85
N ARG A 138 1.00 5.79 17.50
CA ARG A 138 2.29 6.24 16.97
C ARG A 138 3.37 5.20 17.28
N TYR A 139 4.05 4.75 16.24
CA TYR A 139 5.19 3.84 16.32
C TYR A 139 6.47 4.58 15.96
N LYS A 140 7.56 4.23 16.62
CA LYS A 140 8.88 4.76 16.31
C LYS A 140 9.54 4.01 15.16
N TYR A 141 9.34 2.71 15.10
CA TYR A 141 10.03 1.82 14.16
C TYR A 141 9.16 1.37 12.97
N VAL A 142 7.91 1.78 12.91
CA VAL A 142 7.00 1.38 11.83
C VAL A 142 6.71 2.56 10.92
N VAL A 143 6.87 2.34 9.62
CA VAL A 143 6.51 3.28 8.54
C VAL A 143 5.75 2.56 7.44
N ARG A 144 4.98 3.27 6.65
CA ARG A 144 4.28 2.75 5.48
C ARG A 144 4.59 3.61 4.26
N THR A 145 5.14 3.01 3.21
CA THR A 145 5.58 3.74 2.02
C THR A 145 4.48 3.96 0.99
N GLN A 146 3.44 3.15 0.98
CA GLN A 146 2.29 3.30 0.08
C GLN A 146 1.12 4.03 0.76
N ALA A 147 0.07 4.31 -0.02
CA ALA A 147 -1.21 4.85 0.43
C ALA A 147 -1.95 3.92 1.41
N ASN A 148 -3.08 4.36 1.93
CA ASN A 148 -3.95 3.61 2.82
C ASN A 148 -5.40 3.59 2.32
N ALA A 149 -6.28 2.86 3.01
CA ALA A 149 -7.69 2.74 2.65
C ALA A 149 -8.37 4.09 2.45
N THR A 150 -8.05 5.09 3.26
CA THR A 150 -8.65 6.43 3.13
C THR A 150 -8.29 7.07 1.81
N THR A 151 -7.01 7.13 1.50
CA THR A 151 -6.51 7.74 0.25
C THR A 151 -7.10 7.04 -0.98
N GLU A 152 -7.13 5.71 -0.96
CA GLU A 152 -7.64 4.90 -2.06
C GLU A 152 -9.16 5.02 -2.23
N MET A 153 -9.91 4.96 -1.13
CA MET A 153 -11.39 4.97 -1.19
C MET A 153 -11.94 6.37 -1.46
N VAL A 154 -11.34 7.42 -0.90
CA VAL A 154 -11.70 8.80 -1.26
C VAL A 154 -11.46 9.04 -2.75
N ALA A 155 -10.29 8.64 -3.27
CA ALA A 155 -10.00 8.75 -4.71
C ALA A 155 -11.00 7.97 -5.56
N THR A 156 -11.38 6.76 -5.14
CA THR A 156 -12.38 5.94 -5.83
C THR A 156 -13.75 6.62 -5.88
N VAL A 157 -14.18 7.24 -4.78
CA VAL A 157 -15.45 8.00 -4.74
C VAL A 157 -15.38 9.23 -5.65
N LEU A 158 -14.26 9.97 -5.65
CA LEU A 158 -14.09 11.13 -6.54
C LEU A 158 -14.16 10.72 -8.01
N TYR A 159 -13.48 9.63 -8.38
CA TYR A 159 -13.53 9.08 -9.73
C TYR A 159 -14.96 8.65 -10.13
N LEU A 160 -15.64 7.90 -9.26
CA LEU A 160 -17.02 7.46 -9.48
C LEU A 160 -17.96 8.65 -9.71
N LEU A 161 -17.92 9.64 -8.83
CA LEU A 161 -18.80 10.83 -8.93
C LEU A 161 -18.46 11.71 -10.13
N LYS A 162 -17.19 11.80 -10.52
CA LYS A 162 -16.76 12.57 -11.70
C LYS A 162 -17.17 11.93 -13.02
N THR A 163 -17.17 10.58 -13.08
CA THR A 163 -17.37 9.85 -14.33
C THR A 163 -18.77 9.23 -14.47
N LYS A 164 -19.43 8.91 -13.36
CA LYS A 164 -20.72 8.23 -13.30
C LYS A 164 -21.61 8.82 -12.19
N PRO A 165 -21.97 10.11 -12.22
CA PRO A 165 -22.67 10.78 -11.10
C PRO A 165 -24.13 10.33 -10.90
N ASN A 166 -24.75 9.75 -11.95
CA ASN A 166 -26.19 9.44 -11.98
C ASN A 166 -26.46 8.03 -11.47
N PHE A 167 -26.57 7.87 -10.15
CA PHE A 167 -27.00 6.66 -9.48
C PHE A 167 -27.67 7.00 -8.14
N SER A 168 -28.49 6.11 -7.62
CA SER A 168 -29.21 6.27 -6.36
C SER A 168 -28.99 5.14 -5.37
N THR A 169 -28.55 3.98 -5.86
CA THR A 169 -28.39 2.77 -5.06
C THR A 169 -26.99 2.19 -5.17
N ILE A 170 -26.48 1.63 -4.08
CA ILE A 170 -25.19 0.94 -4.03
C ILE A 170 -25.29 -0.35 -3.21
N ALA A 171 -24.56 -1.36 -3.64
CA ALA A 171 -24.28 -2.56 -2.88
C ALA A 171 -22.77 -2.77 -2.73
N VAL A 172 -22.36 -3.47 -1.68
CA VAL A 172 -20.97 -3.87 -1.46
C VAL A 172 -20.82 -5.37 -1.30
N VAL A 173 -19.73 -5.91 -1.87
CA VAL A 173 -19.26 -7.28 -1.69
C VAL A 173 -17.76 -7.22 -1.34
N ASN A 174 -17.43 -7.23 -0.07
CA ASN A 174 -16.05 -7.15 0.41
C ASN A 174 -15.68 -8.37 1.24
N GLN A 175 -14.41 -8.74 1.26
CA GLN A 175 -13.88 -9.79 2.15
C GLN A 175 -14.07 -9.42 3.62
N ASP A 176 -14.51 -10.39 4.45
CA ASP A 176 -14.79 -10.18 5.88
C ASP A 176 -13.53 -10.19 6.74
N TYR A 177 -12.80 -9.08 6.72
CA TYR A 177 -11.67 -8.80 7.61
C TYR A 177 -11.36 -7.29 7.63
N ALA A 178 -10.29 -6.85 8.33
CA ALA A 178 -10.00 -5.44 8.56
C ALA A 178 -10.04 -4.59 7.27
N TRP A 179 -9.33 -4.99 6.20
CA TRP A 179 -9.34 -4.25 4.94
C TRP A 179 -10.75 -4.09 4.34
N GLY A 180 -11.51 -5.19 4.25
CA GLY A 180 -12.84 -5.14 3.63
C GLY A 180 -13.83 -4.29 4.39
N ARG A 181 -13.72 -4.27 5.73
CA ARG A 181 -14.57 -3.45 6.61
C ARG A 181 -14.11 -1.98 6.59
N ASP A 182 -12.82 -1.72 6.77
CA ASP A 182 -12.27 -0.37 6.81
C ASP A 182 -12.47 0.36 5.47
N SER A 183 -12.17 -0.29 4.35
CA SER A 183 -12.38 0.28 3.02
C SER A 183 -13.85 0.61 2.74
N TRP A 184 -14.79 -0.25 3.17
CA TRP A 184 -16.21 0.05 3.06
C TRP A 184 -16.63 1.24 3.91
N GLU A 185 -16.19 1.29 5.16
CA GLU A 185 -16.50 2.39 6.08
C GLU A 185 -16.04 3.73 5.52
N ILE A 186 -14.82 3.81 5.02
CA ILE A 186 -14.27 5.02 4.40
C ILE A 186 -15.02 5.37 3.13
N PHE A 187 -15.24 4.40 2.24
CA PHE A 187 -15.93 4.63 0.97
C PHE A 187 -17.35 5.18 1.18
N ILE A 188 -18.15 4.50 1.99
CA ILE A 188 -19.56 4.89 2.17
C ILE A 188 -19.72 6.23 2.93
N ASN A 189 -18.83 6.50 3.90
CA ASN A 189 -18.87 7.78 4.61
C ASN A 189 -18.45 8.93 3.67
N THR A 190 -17.44 8.74 2.83
CA THR A 190 -17.05 9.71 1.80
C THR A 190 -18.17 9.92 0.78
N LEU A 191 -18.76 8.83 0.30
CA LEU A 191 -19.85 8.89 -0.67
C LEU A 191 -21.06 9.63 -0.11
N LYS A 192 -21.47 9.35 1.13
CA LYS A 192 -22.59 10.05 1.79
C LYS A 192 -22.30 11.52 2.08
N ALA A 193 -21.06 11.90 2.33
CA ALA A 193 -20.68 13.30 2.46
C ALA A 193 -20.86 14.09 1.15
N LEU A 194 -20.59 13.45 0.01
CA LEU A 194 -20.66 14.07 -1.32
C LEU A 194 -21.99 13.82 -2.06
N LYS A 195 -22.69 12.75 -1.73
CA LYS A 195 -23.97 12.32 -2.32
C LYS A 195 -24.88 11.73 -1.22
N PRO A 196 -25.51 12.56 -0.38
CA PRO A 196 -26.24 12.11 0.82
C PRO A 196 -27.44 11.22 0.51
N ASP A 197 -28.04 11.36 -0.67
CA ASP A 197 -29.27 10.64 -1.06
C ASP A 197 -29.01 9.16 -1.46
N VAL A 198 -27.75 8.73 -1.54
CA VAL A 198 -27.41 7.36 -1.93
C VAL A 198 -27.94 6.35 -0.91
N LYS A 199 -28.61 5.30 -1.39
CA LYS A 199 -29.15 4.21 -0.57
C LYS A 199 -28.28 2.98 -0.69
N VAL A 200 -27.84 2.44 0.45
CA VAL A 200 -27.19 1.14 0.53
C VAL A 200 -28.28 0.06 0.51
N VAL A 201 -28.28 -0.78 -0.52
CA VAL A 201 -29.30 -1.84 -0.70
C VAL A 201 -28.80 -3.21 -0.27
N ALA A 202 -27.49 -3.43 -0.20
CA ALA A 202 -26.90 -4.64 0.37
C ALA A 202 -25.47 -4.37 0.87
N GLU A 203 -25.15 -5.01 2.01
CA GLU A 203 -23.79 -5.16 2.52
C GLU A 203 -23.51 -6.64 2.67
N MET A 204 -22.52 -7.16 1.94
CA MET A 204 -22.17 -8.57 1.89
C MET A 204 -20.68 -8.73 2.14
N PHE A 205 -20.35 -9.58 3.11
CA PHE A 205 -18.96 -9.79 3.52
C PHE A 205 -18.66 -11.29 3.53
N PRO A 206 -18.40 -11.88 2.35
CA PRO A 206 -17.94 -13.25 2.27
C PRO A 206 -16.60 -13.42 3.00
N LYS A 207 -16.35 -14.63 3.50
CA LYS A 207 -15.10 -14.98 4.19
C LYS A 207 -13.89 -14.72 3.25
N LEU A 208 -12.80 -14.19 3.81
CA LEU A 208 -11.52 -14.13 3.10
C LEU A 208 -11.09 -15.56 2.68
N GLY A 209 -10.76 -15.72 1.39
CA GLY A 209 -10.48 -17.02 0.78
C GLY A 209 -11.75 -17.77 0.32
N ALA A 210 -12.86 -17.08 0.14
CA ALA A 210 -14.07 -17.68 -0.41
C ALA A 210 -13.85 -18.17 -1.85
N SER A 211 -14.29 -19.38 -2.15
CA SER A 211 -14.20 -19.99 -3.48
C SER A 211 -15.54 -19.95 -4.24
N ASP A 212 -16.62 -19.49 -3.60
CA ASP A 212 -17.96 -19.40 -4.19
C ASP A 212 -18.63 -18.08 -3.78
N PHE A 213 -19.10 -17.33 -4.77
CA PHE A 213 -19.81 -16.06 -4.66
C PHE A 213 -21.24 -16.14 -5.22
N SER A 214 -21.77 -17.34 -5.37
CA SER A 214 -23.10 -17.56 -5.99
C SER A 214 -24.22 -16.86 -5.23
N THR A 215 -24.14 -16.81 -3.90
CA THR A 215 -25.09 -16.12 -3.02
C THR A 215 -25.06 -14.61 -3.23
N GLU A 216 -23.88 -14.01 -3.20
CA GLU A 216 -23.69 -12.58 -3.39
C GLU A 216 -24.13 -12.16 -4.79
N ILE A 217 -23.75 -12.91 -5.82
CA ILE A 217 -24.11 -12.64 -7.22
C ILE A 217 -25.64 -12.72 -7.39
N SER A 218 -26.28 -13.77 -6.87
CA SER A 218 -27.74 -13.92 -6.95
C SER A 218 -28.46 -12.76 -6.27
N ARG A 219 -27.98 -12.31 -5.12
CA ARG A 219 -28.54 -11.17 -4.39
C ARG A 219 -28.37 -9.86 -5.15
N LEU A 220 -27.19 -9.63 -5.74
CA LEU A 220 -26.97 -8.46 -6.61
C LEU A 220 -27.90 -8.45 -7.81
N GLN A 221 -28.10 -9.61 -8.46
CA GLN A 221 -29.00 -9.76 -9.59
C GLN A 221 -30.46 -9.51 -9.23
N ALA A 222 -30.90 -9.89 -8.04
CA ALA A 222 -32.24 -9.64 -7.55
C ALA A 222 -32.47 -8.18 -7.17
N LEU A 223 -31.51 -7.53 -6.53
CA LEU A 223 -31.60 -6.15 -6.05
C LEU A 223 -31.33 -5.11 -7.13
N ARG A 224 -30.55 -5.45 -8.16
CA ARG A 224 -30.17 -4.56 -9.28
C ARG A 224 -29.69 -3.18 -8.83
N PRO A 225 -28.65 -3.10 -7.97
CA PRO A 225 -28.09 -1.81 -7.55
C PRO A 225 -27.50 -1.06 -8.77
N ASP A 226 -27.53 0.27 -8.74
CA ASP A 226 -26.89 1.09 -9.77
C ASP A 226 -25.38 0.98 -9.73
N VAL A 227 -24.80 0.79 -8.53
CA VAL A 227 -23.36 0.65 -8.30
C VAL A 227 -23.09 -0.58 -7.44
N VAL A 228 -22.07 -1.35 -7.80
CA VAL A 228 -21.54 -2.44 -6.98
C VAL A 228 -20.07 -2.14 -6.68
N LEU A 229 -19.76 -1.98 -5.40
CA LEU A 229 -18.37 -1.89 -4.92
C LEU A 229 -17.88 -3.27 -4.50
N SER A 230 -16.67 -3.64 -4.92
CA SER A 230 -15.89 -4.68 -4.24
C SER A 230 -14.43 -4.27 -4.11
N THR A 231 -13.94 -4.21 -2.88
CA THR A 231 -12.52 -4.04 -2.56
C THR A 231 -11.82 -5.38 -2.31
N SER A 232 -12.45 -6.48 -2.74
CA SER A 232 -11.82 -7.80 -2.76
C SER A 232 -10.59 -7.81 -3.66
N TRP A 233 -9.65 -8.69 -3.37
CA TRP A 233 -8.38 -8.79 -4.05
C TRP A 233 -7.89 -10.23 -4.16
N GLY A 234 -6.85 -10.45 -4.95
CA GLY A 234 -6.27 -11.78 -5.14
C GLY A 234 -7.22 -12.76 -5.82
N GLY A 235 -7.11 -14.03 -5.48
CA GLY A 235 -7.94 -15.09 -6.05
C GLY A 235 -9.42 -14.95 -5.77
N ASP A 236 -9.81 -14.30 -4.67
CA ASP A 236 -11.21 -14.04 -4.32
C ASP A 236 -11.85 -13.09 -5.35
N LEU A 237 -11.14 -12.00 -5.69
CA LEU A 237 -11.59 -11.08 -6.74
C LEU A 237 -11.69 -11.78 -8.10
N ASP A 238 -10.65 -12.54 -8.47
CA ASP A 238 -10.66 -13.28 -9.73
C ASP A 238 -11.86 -14.25 -9.80
N THR A 239 -12.17 -14.94 -8.69
CA THR A 239 -13.32 -15.85 -8.58
C THR A 239 -14.64 -15.11 -8.68
N PHE A 240 -14.81 -13.99 -7.96
CA PHE A 240 -16.01 -13.16 -8.04
C PHE A 240 -16.27 -12.68 -9.47
N VAL A 241 -15.23 -12.18 -10.14
CA VAL A 241 -15.37 -11.70 -11.54
C VAL A 241 -15.70 -12.85 -12.50
N ARG A 242 -15.02 -14.00 -12.39
CA ARG A 242 -15.30 -15.16 -13.26
C ARG A 242 -16.73 -15.69 -13.07
N GLN A 243 -17.16 -15.87 -11.83
CA GLN A 243 -18.53 -16.34 -11.53
C GLN A 243 -19.58 -15.30 -11.92
N GLY A 244 -19.29 -14.01 -11.69
CA GLY A 244 -20.16 -12.91 -12.10
C GLY A 244 -20.34 -12.84 -13.62
N ALA A 245 -19.25 -13.00 -14.37
CA ALA A 245 -19.28 -13.03 -15.84
C ALA A 245 -20.10 -14.22 -16.37
N GLN A 246 -19.86 -15.42 -15.83
CA GLN A 246 -20.60 -16.63 -16.20
C GLN A 246 -22.11 -16.52 -15.95
N ARG A 247 -22.50 -15.79 -14.91
CA ARG A 247 -23.90 -15.60 -14.52
C ARG A 247 -24.55 -14.32 -15.08
N GLY A 248 -23.83 -13.57 -15.93
CA GLY A 248 -24.35 -12.36 -16.56
C GLY A 248 -24.51 -11.17 -15.62
N LEU A 249 -23.80 -11.12 -14.48
CA LEU A 249 -23.88 -10.01 -13.53
C LEU A 249 -23.50 -8.67 -14.20
N PHE A 250 -22.47 -8.67 -15.03
CA PHE A 250 -21.92 -7.46 -15.65
C PHE A 250 -22.73 -6.92 -16.84
N THR A 251 -23.75 -7.64 -17.28
CA THR A 251 -24.66 -7.21 -18.37
C THR A 251 -25.95 -6.56 -17.87
N GLN A 252 -26.11 -6.40 -16.55
CA GLN A 252 -27.34 -5.88 -15.94
C GLN A 252 -27.36 -4.35 -15.77
N GLY A 253 -26.33 -3.64 -16.22
CA GLY A 253 -26.28 -2.19 -16.23
C GLY A 253 -25.68 -1.54 -14.98
N ALA A 254 -25.32 -2.31 -13.94
CA ALA A 254 -24.65 -1.77 -12.76
C ALA A 254 -23.23 -1.25 -13.10
N THR A 255 -22.86 -0.10 -12.55
CA THR A 255 -21.46 0.36 -12.56
C THR A 255 -20.66 -0.48 -11.56
N MET A 256 -19.73 -1.26 -12.07
CA MET A 256 -18.83 -2.06 -11.24
C MET A 256 -17.64 -1.20 -10.81
N VAL A 257 -17.38 -1.14 -9.49
CA VAL A 257 -16.25 -0.43 -8.87
C VAL A 257 -15.39 -1.45 -8.17
N LEU A 258 -14.31 -1.85 -8.83
CA LEU A 258 -13.37 -2.88 -8.38
C LEU A 258 -11.94 -2.27 -8.29
N PRO A 259 -11.69 -1.40 -7.31
CA PRO A 259 -10.47 -0.56 -7.29
C PRO A 259 -9.16 -1.34 -7.22
N LEU A 260 -9.20 -2.63 -6.87
CA LEU A 260 -8.02 -3.49 -6.80
C LEU A 260 -7.85 -4.39 -8.04
N ALA A 261 -8.75 -4.28 -9.01
CA ALA A 261 -8.78 -5.20 -10.16
C ALA A 261 -7.69 -4.92 -11.22
N GLU A 262 -6.94 -3.82 -11.12
CA GLU A 262 -5.75 -3.63 -11.97
C GLU A 262 -4.84 -4.85 -11.90
N SER A 263 -4.61 -5.37 -10.71
CA SER A 263 -3.78 -6.55 -10.48
C SER A 263 -4.31 -7.85 -11.10
N SER A 264 -5.56 -7.87 -11.51
CA SER A 264 -6.25 -9.05 -12.08
C SER A 264 -6.44 -8.97 -13.59
N LEU A 265 -6.15 -7.84 -14.23
CA LEU A 265 -6.47 -7.60 -15.65
C LEU A 265 -5.87 -8.68 -16.56
N GLU A 266 -4.57 -8.96 -16.41
CA GLU A 266 -3.88 -9.97 -17.24
C GLU A 266 -4.40 -11.39 -16.93
N ARG A 267 -4.61 -11.75 -15.64
CA ARG A 267 -5.09 -13.08 -15.23
C ARG A 267 -6.54 -13.35 -15.62
N LEU A 268 -7.38 -12.33 -15.65
CA LEU A 268 -8.78 -12.44 -16.08
C LEU A 268 -8.92 -12.41 -17.60
N GLY A 269 -7.98 -11.80 -18.32
CA GLY A 269 -7.96 -11.77 -19.77
C GLY A 269 -9.30 -11.30 -20.36
N ALA A 270 -9.87 -12.08 -21.26
CA ALA A 270 -11.15 -11.78 -21.89
C ALA A 270 -12.37 -11.84 -20.94
N THR A 271 -12.21 -12.39 -19.73
CA THR A 271 -13.31 -12.45 -18.74
C THR A 271 -13.54 -11.10 -18.04
N MET A 272 -12.51 -10.23 -17.99
CA MET A 272 -12.68 -8.90 -17.41
C MET A 272 -13.62 -8.05 -18.27
N PRO A 273 -14.75 -7.57 -17.72
CA PRO A 273 -15.67 -6.71 -18.46
C PRO A 273 -15.04 -5.35 -18.79
N GLU A 274 -15.56 -4.68 -19.82
CA GLU A 274 -15.22 -3.28 -20.10
C GLU A 274 -16.05 -2.33 -19.24
N GLY A 275 -15.53 -1.13 -18.99
CA GLY A 275 -16.21 -0.07 -18.23
C GLY A 275 -16.19 -0.25 -16.72
N VAL A 276 -15.47 -1.26 -16.20
CA VAL A 276 -15.26 -1.45 -14.75
C VAL A 276 -14.29 -0.38 -14.22
N ILE A 277 -14.65 0.29 -13.15
CA ILE A 277 -13.76 1.25 -12.48
C ILE A 277 -12.69 0.45 -11.72
N VAL A 278 -11.42 0.70 -12.04
CA VAL A 278 -10.25 0.03 -11.46
C VAL A 278 -9.20 1.06 -11.05
N GLY A 279 -8.29 0.70 -10.16
CA GLY A 279 -7.22 1.59 -9.68
C GLY A 279 -5.90 0.86 -9.48
N GLY A 280 -4.80 1.62 -9.49
CA GLY A 280 -3.45 1.14 -9.26
C GLY A 280 -3.06 1.06 -7.78
N ARG A 281 -3.98 1.32 -6.85
CA ARG A 281 -3.70 1.43 -5.40
C ARG A 281 -2.51 2.32 -5.08
N GLY A 282 -2.40 3.46 -5.74
CA GLY A 282 -1.29 4.39 -5.71
C GLY A 282 -1.09 5.02 -7.07
N ASP A 283 0.08 5.54 -7.30
CA ASP A 283 0.47 6.21 -8.53
C ASP A 283 1.32 5.27 -9.43
N HIS A 284 0.81 4.07 -9.67
CA HIS A 284 1.52 3.01 -10.39
C HIS A 284 0.63 2.34 -11.43
N TYR A 285 1.20 2.11 -12.57
CA TYR A 285 0.62 1.26 -13.61
C TYR A 285 1.64 1.04 -14.72
N PHE A 286 1.74 -0.14 -15.31
CA PHE A 286 2.73 -0.39 -16.37
C PHE A 286 2.49 0.47 -17.63
N LEU A 287 1.27 0.98 -17.83
CA LEU A 287 0.88 1.95 -18.85
C LEU A 287 0.53 3.31 -18.25
N HIS A 288 1.18 3.68 -17.15
CA HIS A 288 0.94 4.96 -16.48
C HIS A 288 1.06 6.14 -17.45
N PRO A 289 0.08 7.06 -17.53
CA PRO A 289 -0.01 8.07 -18.58
C PRO A 289 1.18 9.04 -18.62
N GLU A 290 1.82 9.30 -17.48
CA GLU A 290 2.94 10.23 -17.39
C GLU A 290 4.31 9.54 -17.31
N THR A 291 4.40 8.29 -16.80
CA THR A 291 5.71 7.68 -16.47
C THR A 291 6.08 6.45 -17.29
N LYS A 292 5.15 5.84 -18.05
CA LYS A 292 5.40 4.59 -18.80
C LYS A 292 6.59 4.65 -19.76
N ASP A 293 6.89 5.85 -20.29
CA ASP A 293 7.98 6.09 -21.24
C ASP A 293 9.28 6.54 -20.55
N GLU A 294 9.28 6.74 -19.23
CA GLU A 294 10.49 7.08 -18.49
C GLU A 294 11.47 5.90 -18.48
N PRO A 295 12.77 6.14 -18.72
CA PRO A 295 13.75 5.07 -18.86
C PRO A 295 13.76 4.08 -17.70
N ALA A 296 13.68 4.56 -16.46
CA ALA A 296 13.70 3.68 -15.28
C ALA A 296 12.43 2.83 -15.16
N HIS A 297 11.25 3.38 -15.47
CA HIS A 297 10.00 2.64 -15.43
C HIS A 297 9.96 1.59 -16.54
N LYS A 298 10.32 1.97 -17.76
CA LYS A 298 10.37 1.08 -18.92
C LYS A 298 11.37 -0.07 -18.71
N ASP A 299 12.53 0.21 -18.12
CA ASP A 299 13.54 -0.79 -17.78
C ASP A 299 12.99 -1.79 -16.74
N PHE A 300 12.36 -1.30 -15.67
CA PHE A 300 11.71 -2.14 -14.66
C PHE A 300 10.66 -3.07 -15.27
N VAL A 301 9.71 -2.54 -16.05
CA VAL A 301 8.68 -3.35 -16.71
C VAL A 301 9.31 -4.40 -17.63
N THR A 302 10.34 -4.04 -18.41
CA THR A 302 11.05 -4.95 -19.32
C THR A 302 11.71 -6.09 -18.58
N LYS A 303 12.46 -5.78 -17.52
CA LYS A 303 13.18 -6.78 -16.72
C LYS A 303 12.23 -7.67 -15.92
N PHE A 304 11.18 -7.07 -15.35
CA PHE A 304 10.17 -7.83 -14.62
C PHE A 304 9.47 -8.85 -15.53
N ARG A 305 9.09 -8.42 -16.74
CA ARG A 305 8.51 -9.33 -17.75
C ARG A 305 9.48 -10.42 -18.21
N ALA A 306 10.76 -10.08 -18.39
CA ALA A 306 11.77 -11.07 -18.74
C ALA A 306 11.95 -12.14 -17.63
N LYS A 307 11.82 -11.73 -16.35
CA LYS A 307 11.92 -12.62 -15.18
C LYS A 307 10.67 -13.49 -14.97
N THR A 308 9.48 -12.93 -15.21
CA THR A 308 8.21 -13.55 -14.77
C THR A 308 7.27 -13.96 -15.92
N GLY A 309 7.45 -13.42 -17.11
CA GLY A 309 6.51 -13.56 -18.24
C GLY A 309 5.29 -12.64 -18.16
N ALA A 310 5.04 -11.96 -17.03
CA ALA A 310 3.86 -11.14 -16.75
C ALA A 310 4.19 -9.65 -16.64
N TYR A 311 3.19 -8.79 -16.79
CA TYR A 311 3.34 -7.37 -16.48
C TYR A 311 3.37 -7.13 -14.97
N PRO A 312 4.12 -6.11 -14.48
CA PRO A 312 4.07 -5.71 -13.08
C PRO A 312 2.68 -5.18 -12.73
N ILE A 313 2.17 -5.62 -11.60
CA ILE A 313 0.90 -5.21 -11.00
C ILE A 313 1.17 -4.37 -9.76
N TYR A 314 0.17 -3.65 -9.21
CA TYR A 314 0.39 -2.73 -8.11
C TYR A 314 1.18 -3.33 -6.91
N PRO A 315 1.02 -4.61 -6.48
CA PRO A 315 1.85 -5.15 -5.40
C PRO A 315 3.34 -5.21 -5.74
N THR A 316 3.71 -5.35 -7.02
CA THR A 316 5.11 -5.30 -7.44
C THR A 316 5.68 -3.89 -7.33
N TYR A 317 4.87 -2.88 -7.64
CA TYR A 317 5.25 -1.48 -7.47
C TYR A 317 5.33 -1.08 -6.00
N HIS A 318 4.42 -1.54 -5.15
CA HIS A 318 4.49 -1.31 -3.70
C HIS A 318 5.75 -1.92 -3.07
N MET A 319 6.12 -3.12 -3.47
CA MET A 319 7.39 -3.74 -3.04
C MET A 319 8.60 -2.93 -3.53
N ALA A 320 8.58 -2.50 -4.79
CA ALA A 320 9.62 -1.65 -5.34
C ALA A 320 9.73 -0.31 -4.58
N GLN A 321 8.59 0.31 -4.30
CA GLN A 321 8.49 1.55 -3.51
C GLN A 321 9.07 1.38 -2.11
N ALA A 322 8.76 0.28 -1.43
CA ALA A 322 9.31 -0.02 -0.11
C ALA A 322 10.84 -0.19 -0.13
N LEU A 323 11.37 -0.90 -1.13
CA LEU A 323 12.82 -1.11 -1.27
C LEU A 323 13.57 0.17 -1.66
N VAL A 324 13.03 0.96 -2.58
CA VAL A 324 13.61 2.26 -2.95
C VAL A 324 13.55 3.24 -1.77
N GLY A 325 12.42 3.28 -1.08
CA GLY A 325 12.26 4.07 0.14
C GLY A 325 13.23 3.65 1.24
N LEU A 326 13.38 2.35 1.46
CA LEU A 326 14.36 1.81 2.42
C LEU A 326 15.79 2.24 2.09
N LYS A 327 16.19 2.08 0.81
CA LYS A 327 17.51 2.51 0.32
C LYS A 327 17.72 4.00 0.57
N THR A 328 16.75 4.84 0.18
CA THR A 328 16.81 6.30 0.38
C THR A 328 16.91 6.67 1.86
N GLY A 329 16.15 6.00 2.72
CA GLY A 329 16.19 6.20 4.17
C GLY A 329 17.55 5.88 4.78
N TYR A 330 18.15 4.74 4.43
CA TYR A 330 19.50 4.38 4.87
C TYR A 330 20.55 5.37 4.36
N GLU A 331 20.55 5.71 3.09
CA GLU A 331 21.51 6.65 2.50
C GLU A 331 21.41 8.04 3.11
N SER A 332 20.18 8.51 3.37
CA SER A 332 19.93 9.76 4.08
C SER A 332 20.46 9.72 5.53
N ALA A 333 20.22 8.62 6.25
CA ALA A 333 20.71 8.43 7.60
C ALA A 333 22.24 8.33 7.65
N ILE A 334 22.88 7.62 6.71
CA ILE A 334 24.35 7.55 6.59
C ILE A 334 24.92 8.94 6.35
N LYS A 335 24.32 9.71 5.45
CA LYS A 335 24.75 11.10 5.17
C LYS A 335 24.63 11.98 6.42
N ALA A 336 23.51 11.91 7.13
CA ALA A 336 23.27 12.66 8.36
C ALA A 336 24.22 12.23 9.51
N ASN A 337 24.68 10.97 9.49
CA ASN A 337 25.61 10.40 10.48
C ASN A 337 27.09 10.50 10.04
N ALA A 338 27.44 11.50 9.24
CA ALA A 338 28.80 11.78 8.76
C ALA A 338 29.47 10.58 8.06
N GLY A 339 28.72 9.80 7.29
CA GLY A 339 29.19 8.64 6.55
C GLY A 339 29.28 7.33 7.37
N LYS A 340 29.00 7.38 8.67
CA LYS A 340 28.99 6.18 9.53
C LYS A 340 27.68 5.42 9.39
N TRP A 341 27.72 4.11 9.65
CA TRP A 341 26.52 3.27 9.60
C TRP A 341 25.52 3.72 10.68
N PRO A 342 24.23 3.92 10.31
CA PRO A 342 23.23 4.46 11.21
C PRO A 342 22.64 3.39 12.14
N SER A 343 22.13 3.80 13.29
CA SER A 343 21.27 2.98 14.12
C SER A 343 19.88 2.81 13.46
N THR A 344 19.12 1.81 13.94
CA THR A 344 17.73 1.61 13.48
C THR A 344 16.87 2.85 13.69
N GLU A 345 17.05 3.56 14.81
CA GLU A 345 16.36 4.81 15.11
C GLU A 345 16.67 5.92 14.11
N GLN A 346 17.94 6.06 13.74
CA GLN A 346 18.37 7.07 12.77
C GLN A 346 17.77 6.80 11.38
N VAL A 347 17.69 5.53 10.97
CA VAL A 347 17.02 5.18 9.72
C VAL A 347 15.52 5.44 9.79
N ALA A 348 14.87 5.03 10.89
CA ALA A 348 13.43 5.27 11.09
C ALA A 348 13.08 6.76 11.09
N GLU A 349 13.93 7.61 11.68
CA GLU A 349 13.79 9.07 11.65
C GLU A 349 14.01 9.64 10.24
N ALA A 350 15.04 9.18 9.53
CA ALA A 350 15.33 9.62 8.17
C ALA A 350 14.16 9.28 7.22
N MET A 351 13.55 8.10 7.38
CA MET A 351 12.41 7.69 6.57
C MET A 351 11.15 8.56 6.78
N ARG A 352 11.01 9.26 7.92
CA ARG A 352 9.87 10.14 8.21
C ARG A 352 9.94 11.54 7.61
N LYS A 353 11.05 11.90 7.02
CA LYS A 353 11.30 13.28 6.54
C LYS A 353 11.85 13.28 5.12
N MET A 354 11.71 12.18 4.40
CA MET A 354 12.27 12.05 3.07
C MET A 354 11.21 12.10 1.97
N GLU A 355 11.68 12.39 0.79
CA GLU A 355 10.97 12.18 -0.45
C GLU A 355 11.76 11.20 -1.31
N PHE A 356 11.06 10.37 -2.06
CA PHE A 356 11.68 9.45 -3.01
C PHE A 356 10.73 9.16 -4.16
N ARG A 357 11.25 8.57 -5.24
CA ARG A 357 10.49 8.19 -6.42
C ARG A 357 10.78 6.75 -6.79
N ALA A 358 9.72 5.97 -7.07
CA ALA A 358 9.82 4.57 -7.47
C ALA A 358 8.79 4.25 -8.56
N TYR A 359 9.15 4.53 -9.82
CA TYR A 359 8.37 4.22 -11.04
C TYR A 359 7.00 4.90 -11.18
N GLY A 360 6.67 5.77 -10.28
CA GLY A 360 5.51 6.63 -10.28
C GLY A 360 5.94 8.07 -10.08
N ARG A 361 5.16 8.84 -9.34
CA ARG A 361 5.50 10.21 -8.93
C ARG A 361 6.28 10.19 -7.60
N THR A 362 6.51 11.36 -7.04
CA THR A 362 7.21 11.48 -5.76
C THR A 362 6.31 11.02 -4.61
N VAL A 363 6.86 10.21 -3.73
CA VAL A 363 6.30 9.86 -2.44
C VAL A 363 6.94 10.72 -1.38
N SER A 364 6.13 11.45 -0.63
CA SER A 364 6.57 12.25 0.52
C SER A 364 6.21 11.56 1.82
N MET A 365 7.20 11.28 2.66
CA MET A 365 6.96 10.63 3.94
C MET A 365 6.61 11.66 5.02
N ARG A 366 5.50 11.44 5.71
CA ARG A 366 5.06 12.28 6.83
C ARG A 366 5.75 11.88 8.15
N GLU A 367 5.69 12.78 9.11
CA GLU A 367 6.26 12.58 10.47
C GLU A 367 5.59 11.42 11.25
N ASP A 368 4.33 11.07 10.92
CA ASP A 368 3.62 9.93 11.50
C ASP A 368 4.00 8.58 10.85
N GLY A 369 4.89 8.60 9.86
CA GLY A 369 5.36 7.41 9.17
C GLY A 369 4.51 7.00 7.96
N GLN A 370 3.50 7.78 7.58
CA GLN A 370 2.67 7.52 6.41
C GLN A 370 3.27 8.15 5.15
N GLY A 371 3.44 7.35 4.10
CA GLY A 371 3.76 7.82 2.76
C GLY A 371 2.56 8.48 2.08
N LEU A 372 2.80 9.60 1.43
CA LEU A 372 1.84 10.33 0.61
C LEU A 372 2.14 10.10 -0.85
N GLU A 373 1.19 9.58 -1.58
CA GLU A 373 1.28 9.38 -3.02
C GLU A 373 -0.06 9.71 -3.71
N ALA A 374 0.00 10.10 -4.97
CA ALA A 374 -1.19 10.30 -5.78
C ALA A 374 -1.92 8.97 -6.01
N GLN A 375 -3.14 9.04 -6.55
CA GLN A 375 -3.93 7.86 -6.89
C GLN A 375 -4.27 7.87 -8.37
N LEU A 376 -4.09 6.74 -9.04
CA LEU A 376 -4.47 6.54 -10.43
C LEU A 376 -5.68 5.59 -10.50
N LEU A 377 -6.77 6.07 -11.07
CA LEU A 377 -7.96 5.27 -11.37
C LEU A 377 -8.30 5.39 -12.85
N GLY A 378 -9.01 4.41 -13.36
CA GLY A 378 -9.49 4.40 -14.73
C GLY A 378 -10.64 3.42 -14.92
N THR A 379 -11.07 3.24 -16.16
CA THR A 379 -12.03 2.21 -16.54
C THR A 379 -11.37 1.18 -17.44
N THR A 380 -11.79 -0.06 -17.31
CA THR A 380 -11.31 -1.14 -18.18
C THR A 380 -11.77 -0.95 -19.61
N LYS A 381 -10.85 -1.17 -20.57
CA LYS A 381 -11.08 -1.11 -22.01
C LYS A 381 -10.29 -2.19 -22.73
N ARG A 382 -10.88 -2.84 -23.69
CA ARG A 382 -10.16 -3.76 -24.59
C ARG A 382 -9.52 -2.98 -25.72
N VAL A 383 -8.28 -3.31 -26.00
CA VAL A 383 -7.49 -2.70 -27.07
C VAL A 383 -6.74 -3.80 -27.83
N PRO A 384 -6.51 -3.66 -29.13
CA PRO A 384 -5.86 -4.70 -29.95
C PRO A 384 -4.43 -5.04 -29.50
N GLN A 385 -3.74 -4.11 -28.82
CA GLN A 385 -2.35 -4.26 -28.41
C GLN A 385 -2.16 -5.25 -27.25
N TYR A 386 -3.21 -5.57 -26.49
CA TYR A 386 -3.15 -6.44 -25.32
C TYR A 386 -4.23 -7.52 -25.36
N PRO A 387 -3.92 -8.77 -24.99
CA PRO A 387 -4.92 -9.85 -24.93
C PRO A 387 -5.85 -9.75 -23.72
N PHE A 388 -5.73 -8.69 -22.93
CA PHE A 388 -6.52 -8.38 -21.74
C PHE A 388 -6.94 -6.91 -21.73
N ALA A 389 -7.90 -6.56 -20.88
CA ALA A 389 -8.34 -5.18 -20.74
C ALA A 389 -7.27 -4.33 -20.05
N VAL A 390 -7.11 -3.09 -20.50
CA VAL A 390 -6.21 -2.09 -19.92
C VAL A 390 -7.02 -0.94 -19.32
N MET A 391 -6.39 -0.06 -18.52
CA MET A 391 -7.04 1.15 -18.04
C MET A 391 -7.13 2.22 -19.14
N ASP A 392 -8.31 2.80 -19.29
CA ASP A 392 -8.63 3.98 -20.10
C ASP A 392 -9.33 5.03 -19.23
N LYS A 393 -9.52 6.25 -19.76
CA LYS A 393 -10.12 7.35 -18.99
C LYS A 393 -9.49 7.50 -17.60
N MET A 394 -8.18 7.38 -17.58
CA MET A 394 -7.42 7.42 -16.33
C MET A 394 -7.49 8.81 -15.70
N MET A 395 -7.70 8.87 -14.38
CA MET A 395 -7.66 10.10 -13.60
C MET A 395 -6.55 10.01 -12.56
N LEU A 396 -5.64 10.98 -12.60
CA LEU A 396 -4.60 11.15 -11.62
C LEU A 396 -5.10 12.13 -10.54
N ILE A 397 -5.14 11.66 -9.30
CA ILE A 397 -5.69 12.37 -8.14
C ILE A 397 -4.55 12.65 -7.17
N PRO A 398 -4.21 13.92 -6.92
CA PRO A 398 -3.14 14.29 -5.99
C PRO A 398 -3.41 13.82 -4.56
N ALA A 399 -2.35 13.37 -3.87
CA ALA A 399 -2.41 12.94 -2.46
C ALA A 399 -3.08 13.98 -1.54
N ALA A 400 -2.83 15.26 -1.76
CA ALA A 400 -3.37 16.36 -0.96
C ALA A 400 -4.90 16.39 -0.90
N LEU A 401 -5.58 15.89 -1.94
CA LEU A 401 -7.05 15.87 -1.99
C LEU A 401 -7.68 14.69 -1.25
N VAL A 402 -6.91 13.65 -0.99
CA VAL A 402 -7.44 12.34 -0.59
C VAL A 402 -6.80 11.77 0.67
N THR A 403 -5.87 12.52 1.29
CA THR A 403 -5.16 12.05 2.49
C THR A 403 -5.66 12.76 3.74
N THR A 404 -5.97 11.99 4.77
CA THR A 404 -6.34 12.50 6.09
C THR A 404 -5.24 13.38 6.66
N PRO A 405 -5.54 14.59 7.16
CA PRO A 405 -4.56 15.42 7.86
C PRO A 405 -3.96 14.73 9.09
N VAL A 406 -2.69 15.04 9.40
CA VAL A 406 -2.01 14.49 10.57
C VAL A 406 -2.80 14.78 11.84
N GLY A 407 -2.96 13.76 12.69
CA GLY A 407 -3.67 13.88 13.97
C GLY A 407 -5.19 13.78 13.90
N GLN A 408 -5.76 13.64 12.71
CA GLN A 408 -7.19 13.36 12.54
C GLN A 408 -7.41 11.85 12.29
N LYS A 409 -8.62 11.39 12.64
CA LYS A 409 -9.08 10.04 12.27
C LYS A 409 -9.74 10.09 10.91
N SER A 410 -9.39 9.17 10.04
CA SER A 410 -9.93 9.06 8.67
C SER A 410 -11.46 9.00 8.65
N THR A 411 -12.05 8.18 9.54
CA THR A 411 -13.51 8.01 9.65
C THR A 411 -14.27 9.29 10.03
N ALA A 412 -13.61 10.23 10.71
CA ALA A 412 -14.15 11.55 11.00
C ALA A 412 -13.89 12.53 9.85
N TRP A 413 -12.65 12.54 9.32
CA TRP A 413 -12.26 13.49 8.28
C TRP A 413 -13.05 13.31 6.98
N VAL A 414 -13.30 12.09 6.53
CA VAL A 414 -14.02 11.86 5.26
C VAL A 414 -15.42 12.42 5.25
N LYS A 415 -16.05 12.55 6.42
CA LYS A 415 -17.38 13.19 6.59
C LYS A 415 -17.34 14.71 6.41
N THR A 416 -16.16 15.31 6.41
CA THR A 416 -15.96 16.76 6.23
C THR A 416 -15.62 17.16 4.80
N ILE A 417 -15.40 16.17 3.92
CA ILE A 417 -15.07 16.41 2.50
C ILE A 417 -16.29 17.06 1.83
N LYS A 418 -16.02 18.13 1.07
CA LYS A 418 -17.06 18.92 0.40
C LYS A 418 -17.02 18.71 -1.12
N ALA A 419 -18.16 18.95 -1.77
CA ALA A 419 -18.34 18.71 -3.20
C ALA A 419 -17.38 19.52 -4.10
N GLU A 420 -16.87 20.66 -3.61
CA GLU A 420 -15.90 21.49 -4.34
C GLU A 420 -14.64 20.72 -4.75
N VAL A 421 -14.26 19.67 -4.02
CA VAL A 421 -13.12 18.80 -4.36
C VAL A 421 -13.26 18.21 -5.78
N LEU A 422 -14.49 17.93 -6.23
CA LEU A 422 -14.77 17.41 -7.57
C LEU A 422 -14.44 18.41 -8.70
N ASN A 423 -14.34 19.69 -8.38
CA ASN A 423 -14.04 20.77 -9.32
C ASN A 423 -12.58 21.21 -9.27
N SER A 424 -11.73 20.46 -8.58
CA SER A 424 -10.30 20.78 -8.50
C SER A 424 -9.63 20.69 -9.88
N ASP A 425 -8.93 21.75 -10.29
CA ASP A 425 -8.15 21.79 -11.53
C ASP A 425 -6.95 20.84 -11.52
N THR A 426 -6.63 20.28 -10.34
CA THR A 426 -5.54 19.31 -10.20
C THR A 426 -5.96 17.87 -10.56
N LEU A 427 -7.24 17.60 -10.77
CA LEU A 427 -7.75 16.32 -11.27
C LEU A 427 -7.50 16.23 -12.79
N LYS A 428 -6.50 15.46 -13.19
CA LYS A 428 -6.11 15.31 -14.59
C LYS A 428 -6.65 14.02 -15.18
N MET A 429 -7.34 14.12 -16.32
CA MET A 429 -7.87 12.97 -17.06
C MET A 429 -6.96 12.65 -18.26
N TYR A 430 -6.79 11.34 -18.52
CA TYR A 430 -5.98 10.83 -19.61
C TYR A 430 -6.73 9.71 -20.34
N ASP A 431 -6.76 9.80 -21.66
CA ASP A 431 -7.21 8.70 -22.50
C ASP A 431 -6.06 7.71 -22.74
N PHE A 432 -6.39 6.44 -22.90
CA PHE A 432 -5.43 5.45 -23.38
C PHE A 432 -4.96 5.81 -24.79
N LYS A 433 -3.64 5.87 -24.98
CA LYS A 433 -2.99 6.21 -26.27
C LYS A 433 -2.16 5.05 -26.78
#